data_aeabc01514e02f727ef7a53f2f678c4e
#
_entry.id   aeabc01514e02f727ef7a53f2f678c4e
#
_cell.length_a   1.000
_cell.length_b   1.000
_cell.length_c   1.000
_cell.angle_alpha   90.00
_cell.angle_beta   90.00
_cell.angle_gamma   90.00
#
_symmetry.space_group_name_H-M   'P 1'
#
loop_
_entity.id
_entity.type
_entity.pdbx_description
1 polymer ?
#
loop_
_entity_poly.entity_id
_entity_poly.type
_entity_poly.pdbx_seq_one_letter_code
_entity_poly.pdbx_strand_id
1 'polypeptide(L)'
;MEDRDYHSRWTVVAGGLIVQIILGTVYAFSVFVKPLEIEFGWGRTTTQWAFSFALLSFAIVMIPAGRLQDRIGPRKVASIGGILLGLSFILSAFTVHPGHPWTLYLTYGVLGGAGIGFAYVCPIAAATKWYPEKKGLIAGLSVAGFGA
;
A
#
# COMPACT_ATOMS: atom_id res chain seq x y z
N MET A 1 -25.04 10.88 -24.13
CA MET A 1 -25.04 10.03 -22.91
C MET A 1 -23.74 9.21 -22.83
N GLU A 2 -23.20 8.79 -23.97
CA GLU A 2 -21.99 7.98 -24.10
C GLU A 2 -20.67 8.69 -23.69
N ASP A 3 -20.56 9.99 -23.96
CA ASP A 3 -19.37 10.79 -23.62
C ASP A 3 -19.15 10.96 -22.09
N ARG A 4 -20.20 11.01 -21.32
CA ARG A 4 -20.13 11.17 -19.87
C ARG A 4 -19.63 9.91 -19.17
N ASP A 5 -19.96 8.74 -19.72
CA ASP A 5 -19.49 7.44 -19.23
C ASP A 5 -18.01 7.20 -19.54
N TYR A 6 -17.54 7.67 -20.69
CA TYR A 6 -16.15 7.53 -21.10
C TYR A 6 -15.19 8.36 -20.21
N HIS A 7 -15.54 9.61 -19.92
CA HIS A 7 -14.77 10.45 -18.98
C HIS A 7 -14.76 9.88 -17.56
N SER A 8 -15.87 9.32 -17.09
CA SER A 8 -15.98 8.69 -15.77
C SER A 8 -15.09 7.44 -15.65
N ARG A 9 -14.94 6.66 -16.70
CA ARG A 9 -14.09 5.44 -16.73
C ARG A 9 -12.61 5.79 -16.57
N TRP A 10 -12.12 6.78 -17.27
CA TRP A 10 -10.72 7.21 -17.18
C TRP A 10 -10.37 7.84 -15.84
N THR A 11 -11.30 8.55 -15.21
CA THR A 11 -11.09 9.09 -13.87
C THR A 11 -10.91 8.00 -12.83
N VAL A 12 -11.62 6.87 -12.97
CA VAL A 12 -11.44 5.70 -12.08
C VAL A 12 -10.05 5.08 -12.26
N VAL A 13 -9.59 4.94 -13.51
CA VAL A 13 -8.25 4.41 -13.79
C VAL A 13 -7.17 5.36 -13.28
N ALA A 14 -7.29 6.65 -13.54
CA ALA A 14 -6.33 7.66 -13.08
C ALA A 14 -6.27 7.72 -11.55
N GLY A 15 -7.43 7.72 -10.88
CA GLY A 15 -7.50 7.65 -9.41
C GLY A 15 -6.85 6.38 -8.86
N GLY A 16 -7.11 5.24 -9.50
CA GLY A 16 -6.48 3.97 -9.15
C GLY A 16 -4.96 4.00 -9.30
N LEU A 17 -4.44 4.59 -10.37
CA LEU A 17 -3.00 4.75 -10.59
C LEU A 17 -2.36 5.65 -9.53
N ILE A 18 -2.99 6.77 -9.18
CA ILE A 18 -2.51 7.66 -8.12
C ILE A 18 -2.40 6.90 -6.80
N VAL A 19 -3.43 6.14 -6.44
CA VAL A 19 -3.39 5.29 -5.23
C VAL A 19 -2.24 4.29 -5.30
N GLN A 20 -2.04 3.62 -6.42
CA GLN A 20 -0.95 2.65 -6.58
C GLN A 20 0.43 3.28 -6.46
N ILE A 21 0.64 4.46 -7.04
CA ILE A 21 1.91 5.21 -6.92
C ILE A 21 2.15 5.58 -5.44
N ILE A 22 1.12 6.06 -4.74
CA ILE A 22 1.24 6.36 -3.30
C ILE A 22 1.57 5.11 -2.49
N LEU A 23 0.93 3.99 -2.76
CA LEU A 23 1.23 2.72 -2.09
C LEU A 23 2.64 2.22 -2.41
N GLY A 24 3.15 2.52 -3.61
CA GLY A 24 4.52 2.21 -4.04
C GLY A 24 5.60 2.90 -3.21
N THR A 25 5.25 3.91 -2.40
CA THR A 25 6.19 4.54 -1.46
C THR A 25 6.81 3.55 -0.46
N VAL A 26 6.24 2.36 -0.30
CA VAL A 26 6.86 1.29 0.49
C VAL A 26 8.26 0.94 -0.02
N TYR A 27 8.51 1.03 -1.32
CA TYR A 27 9.83 0.78 -1.90
C TYR A 27 10.82 1.93 -1.63
N ALA A 28 10.34 3.12 -1.32
CA ALA A 28 11.16 4.24 -0.88
C ALA A 28 11.76 4.02 0.53
N PHE A 29 11.37 2.95 1.23
CA PHE A 29 11.97 2.58 2.52
C PHE A 29 13.52 2.51 2.47
N SER A 30 14.07 2.15 1.33
CA SER A 30 15.53 2.13 1.11
C SER A 30 16.20 3.49 1.39
N VAL A 31 15.49 4.59 1.20
CA VAL A 31 15.98 5.96 1.48
C VAL A 31 16.11 6.17 2.99
N PHE A 32 15.24 5.55 3.79
CA PHE A 32 15.24 5.68 5.25
C PHE A 32 16.25 4.77 5.94
N VAL A 33 16.75 3.74 5.25
CA VAL A 33 17.68 2.76 5.82
C VAL A 33 18.94 3.45 6.37
N LYS A 34 19.63 4.26 5.55
CA LYS A 34 20.84 4.96 5.97
C LYS A 34 20.63 5.92 7.14
N PRO A 35 19.63 6.82 7.13
CA PRO A 35 19.31 7.66 8.28
C PRO A 35 19.06 6.86 9.56
N LEU A 36 18.31 5.77 9.50
CA LEU A 36 18.02 4.91 10.65
C LEU A 36 19.28 4.21 11.19
N GLU A 37 20.15 3.75 10.30
CA GLU A 37 21.44 3.17 10.69
C GLU A 37 22.33 4.17 11.41
N ILE A 38 22.38 5.41 10.92
CA ILE A 38 23.23 6.46 11.51
C ILE A 38 22.66 6.97 12.84
N GLU A 39 21.36 7.23 12.89
CA GLU A 39 20.70 7.86 14.04
C GLU A 39 20.53 6.88 15.22
N PHE A 40 20.19 5.63 14.92
CA PHE A 40 19.91 4.62 15.93
C PHE A 40 21.05 3.60 16.14
N GLY A 41 22.09 3.65 15.33
CA GLY A 41 23.20 2.69 15.41
C GLY A 41 22.79 1.26 15.05
N TRP A 42 21.70 1.09 14.31
CA TRP A 42 21.21 -0.22 13.93
C TRP A 42 22.02 -0.79 12.75
N GLY A 43 22.25 -2.11 12.78
CA GLY A 43 22.82 -2.79 11.62
C GLY A 43 21.80 -2.85 10.47
N ARG A 44 22.32 -2.93 9.24
CA ARG A 44 21.49 -2.99 8.03
C ARG A 44 20.45 -4.11 8.05
N THR A 45 20.82 -5.28 8.58
CA THR A 45 19.92 -6.42 8.73
C THR A 45 18.73 -6.07 9.64
N THR A 46 19.00 -5.40 10.77
CA THR A 46 17.95 -4.98 11.72
C THR A 46 16.95 -4.04 11.07
N THR A 47 17.43 -3.08 10.28
CA THR A 47 16.57 -2.14 9.57
C THR A 47 15.76 -2.81 8.45
N GLN A 48 16.36 -3.73 7.73
CA GLN A 48 15.71 -4.46 6.62
C GLN A 48 14.58 -5.40 7.08
N TRP A 49 14.62 -5.89 8.32
CA TRP A 49 13.52 -6.68 8.86
C TRP A 49 12.18 -5.93 8.85
N ALA A 50 12.18 -4.61 9.06
CA ALA A 50 10.97 -3.80 8.99
C ALA A 50 10.29 -3.89 7.61
N PHE A 51 11.09 -3.82 6.54
CA PHE A 51 10.60 -4.00 5.17
C PHE A 51 10.08 -5.42 4.91
N SER A 52 10.79 -6.42 5.41
CA SER A 52 10.35 -7.83 5.28
C SER A 52 9.01 -8.07 5.97
N PHE A 53 8.81 -7.52 7.17
CA PHE A 53 7.53 -7.60 7.87
C PHE A 53 6.43 -6.83 7.13
N ALA A 54 6.74 -5.71 6.49
CA ALA A 54 5.77 -4.98 5.69
C ALA A 54 5.30 -5.81 4.49
N LEU A 55 6.21 -6.45 3.76
CA LEU A 55 5.84 -7.31 2.63
C LEU A 55 5.07 -8.56 3.07
N LEU A 56 5.45 -9.17 4.19
CA LEU A 56 4.77 -10.34 4.73
C LEU A 56 3.34 -9.98 5.16
N SER A 57 3.18 -8.90 5.92
CA SER A 57 1.87 -8.40 6.35
C SER A 57 1.00 -8.02 5.15
N PHE A 58 1.56 -7.33 4.17
CA PHE A 58 0.90 -7.00 2.91
C PHE A 58 0.35 -8.25 2.22
N ALA A 59 1.18 -9.27 2.04
CA ALA A 59 0.78 -10.50 1.36
C ALA A 59 -0.34 -11.25 2.11
N ILE A 60 -0.25 -11.34 3.44
CA ILE A 60 -1.26 -12.01 4.27
C ILE A 60 -2.58 -11.25 4.24
N VAL A 61 -2.54 -9.93 4.41
CA VAL A 61 -3.74 -9.09 4.52
C VAL A 61 -4.44 -8.90 3.18
N MET A 62 -3.71 -8.94 2.07
CA MET A 62 -4.27 -8.84 0.72
C MET A 62 -5.37 -9.88 0.46
N ILE A 63 -5.26 -11.08 1.01
CA ILE A 63 -6.24 -12.16 0.80
C ILE A 63 -7.59 -11.83 1.43
N PRO A 64 -7.69 -11.56 2.75
CA PRO A 64 -8.97 -11.17 3.36
C PRO A 64 -9.46 -9.81 2.87
N ALA A 65 -8.57 -8.87 2.53
CA ALA A 65 -8.94 -7.58 1.97
C ALA A 65 -9.68 -7.72 0.62
N GLY A 66 -9.24 -8.64 -0.24
CA GLY A 66 -9.93 -8.96 -1.49
C GLY A 66 -11.37 -9.44 -1.24
N ARG A 67 -11.57 -10.33 -0.29
CA ARG A 67 -12.92 -10.80 0.09
C ARG A 67 -13.78 -9.70 0.70
N LEU A 68 -13.17 -8.85 1.51
CA LEU A 68 -13.86 -7.75 2.18
C LEU A 68 -14.34 -6.70 1.17
N GLN A 69 -13.49 -6.35 0.19
CA GLN A 69 -13.88 -5.39 -0.86
C GLN A 69 -15.06 -5.88 -1.72
N ASP A 70 -15.18 -7.19 -1.93
CA ASP A 70 -16.30 -7.75 -2.66
C ASP A 70 -17.63 -7.61 -1.89
N ARG A 71 -17.56 -7.55 -0.55
CA ARG A 71 -18.72 -7.40 0.33
C ARG A 71 -19.11 -5.95 0.58
N ILE A 72 -18.16 -5.09 0.93
CA ILE A 72 -18.43 -3.71 1.39
C ILE A 72 -18.04 -2.64 0.35
N GLY A 73 -17.42 -3.05 -0.74
CA GLY A 73 -17.01 -2.19 -1.84
C GLY A 73 -15.58 -1.66 -1.72
N PRO A 74 -14.93 -1.37 -2.86
CA PRO A 74 -13.52 -0.99 -2.91
C PRO A 74 -13.22 0.34 -2.22
N ARG A 75 -14.15 1.31 -2.26
CA ARG A 75 -13.95 2.64 -1.64
C ARG A 75 -13.73 2.55 -0.13
N LYS A 76 -14.58 1.78 0.57
CA LYS A 76 -14.49 1.63 2.03
C LYS A 76 -13.20 0.90 2.42
N VAL A 77 -12.86 -0.16 1.71
CA VAL A 77 -11.65 -0.95 1.99
C VAL A 77 -10.38 -0.15 1.70
N ALA A 78 -10.34 0.60 0.60
CA ALA A 78 -9.23 1.49 0.31
C ALA A 78 -9.07 2.60 1.37
N SER A 79 -10.17 3.16 1.87
CA SER A 79 -10.13 4.16 2.95
C SER A 79 -9.57 3.56 4.25
N ILE A 80 -9.98 2.36 4.62
CA ILE A 80 -9.42 1.63 5.77
C ILE A 80 -7.91 1.45 5.58
N GLY A 81 -7.49 1.00 4.41
CA GLY A 81 -6.07 0.83 4.09
C GLY A 81 -5.27 2.14 4.18
N GLY A 82 -5.82 3.22 3.64
CA GLY A 82 -5.20 4.55 3.73
C GLY A 82 -5.06 5.06 5.16
N ILE A 83 -6.09 4.88 6.00
CA ILE A 83 -6.06 5.24 7.42
C ILE A 83 -5.00 4.42 8.16
N LEU A 84 -4.96 3.11 7.96
CA LEU A 84 -3.97 2.23 8.58
C LEU A 84 -2.54 2.61 8.16
N LEU A 85 -2.33 2.91 6.89
CA LEU A 85 -1.02 3.35 6.39
C LEU A 85 -0.61 4.70 6.99
N GLY A 86 -1.52 5.67 7.04
CA GLY A 86 -1.27 6.97 7.67
C GLY A 86 -0.94 6.84 9.16
N LEU A 87 -1.71 6.04 9.90
CA LEU A 87 -1.44 5.74 11.30
C LEU A 87 -0.09 5.05 11.49
N SER A 88 0.29 4.15 10.59
CA SER A 88 1.57 3.47 10.65
C SER A 88 2.74 4.44 10.58
N PHE A 89 2.71 5.42 9.69
CA PHE A 89 3.74 6.46 9.60
C PHE A 89 3.77 7.35 10.84
N ILE A 90 2.60 7.78 11.31
CA ILE A 90 2.49 8.62 12.52
C ILE A 90 3.05 7.86 13.74
N LEU A 91 2.61 6.63 13.95
CA LEU A 91 3.08 5.82 15.08
C LEU A 91 4.58 5.54 14.98
N SER A 92 5.09 5.23 13.79
CA SER A 92 6.52 5.02 13.59
C SER A 92 7.34 6.26 13.95
N ALA A 93 6.86 7.46 13.60
CA ALA A 93 7.54 8.70 13.91
C ALA A 93 7.67 8.96 15.42
N PHE A 94 6.67 8.53 16.22
CA PHE A 94 6.65 8.79 17.68
C PHE A 94 7.18 7.64 18.53
N THR A 95 7.12 6.41 18.05
CA THR A 95 7.41 5.22 18.87
C THR A 95 8.76 4.58 18.60
N VAL A 96 9.42 4.94 17.50
CA VAL A 96 10.72 4.36 17.16
C VAL A 96 11.82 4.96 18.00
N HIS A 97 12.53 4.10 18.75
CA HIS A 97 13.64 4.46 19.63
C HIS A 97 14.85 3.55 19.41
N PRO A 98 16.08 4.05 19.68
CA PRO A 98 17.32 3.30 19.41
C PRO A 98 17.37 1.92 20.05
N GLY A 99 16.83 1.78 21.25
CA GLY A 99 16.86 0.52 22.02
C GLY A 99 15.81 -0.52 21.62
N HIS A 100 14.83 -0.17 20.78
CA HIS A 100 13.67 -1.02 20.50
C HIS A 100 13.30 -1.08 19.00
N PRO A 101 14.04 -1.83 18.19
CA PRO A 101 13.72 -1.98 16.75
C PRO A 101 12.35 -2.62 16.50
N TRP A 102 11.82 -3.37 17.47
CA TRP A 102 10.52 -4.02 17.40
C TRP A 102 9.36 -3.06 17.18
N THR A 103 9.47 -1.83 17.69
CA THR A 103 8.44 -0.80 17.48
C THR A 103 8.32 -0.44 16.01
N LEU A 104 9.43 -0.33 15.28
CA LEU A 104 9.43 -0.12 13.83
C LEU A 104 8.83 -1.32 13.08
N TYR A 105 9.14 -2.55 13.50
CA TYR A 105 8.60 -3.75 12.88
C TYR A 105 7.08 -3.83 13.02
N LEU A 106 6.54 -3.48 14.18
CA LEU A 106 5.10 -3.48 14.43
C LEU A 106 4.39 -2.31 13.74
N THR A 107 4.91 -1.09 13.89
CA THR A 107 4.24 0.11 13.37
C THR A 107 4.38 0.23 11.86
N TYR A 108 5.58 0.23 11.34
CA TYR A 108 5.81 0.32 9.90
C TYR A 108 5.57 -1.03 9.21
N GLY A 109 6.17 -2.10 9.75
CA GLY A 109 6.09 -3.42 9.12
C GLY A 109 4.66 -3.97 9.13
N VAL A 110 4.15 -4.32 10.29
CA VAL A 110 2.85 -5.01 10.37
C VAL A 110 1.70 -4.07 10.03
N LEU A 111 1.60 -2.92 10.66
CA LEU A 111 0.48 -1.99 10.44
C LEU A 111 0.53 -1.33 9.07
N GLY A 112 1.71 -0.89 8.63
CA GLY A 112 1.90 -0.30 7.30
C GLY A 112 1.65 -1.31 6.18
N GLY A 113 2.20 -2.51 6.30
CA GLY A 113 1.97 -3.60 5.36
C GLY A 113 0.49 -4.01 5.28
N ALA A 114 -0.21 -4.05 6.41
CA ALA A 114 -1.66 -4.29 6.43
C ALA A 114 -2.43 -3.18 5.69
N GLY A 115 -2.07 -1.92 5.93
CA GLY A 115 -2.68 -0.77 5.23
C GLY A 115 -2.53 -0.87 3.72
N ILE A 116 -1.33 -1.21 3.25
CA ILE A 116 -1.06 -1.44 1.83
C ILE A 116 -1.89 -2.61 1.32
N GLY A 117 -1.96 -3.72 2.07
CA GLY A 117 -2.74 -4.91 1.70
C GLY A 117 -4.23 -4.60 1.49
N PHE A 118 -4.82 -3.79 2.34
CA PHE A 118 -6.21 -3.34 2.17
C PHE A 118 -6.39 -2.42 0.97
N ALA A 119 -5.48 -1.50 0.74
CA ALA A 119 -5.63 -0.50 -0.31
C ALA A 119 -5.26 -1.03 -1.71
N TYR A 120 -4.29 -1.95 -1.80
CA TYR A 120 -3.71 -2.42 -3.06
C TYR A 120 -4.70 -3.10 -4.01
N VAL A 121 -5.56 -3.96 -3.46
CA VAL A 121 -6.52 -4.73 -4.28
C VAL A 121 -7.65 -3.88 -4.85
N CYS A 122 -7.97 -2.76 -4.19
CA CYS A 122 -9.14 -1.96 -4.51
C CYS A 122 -9.07 -1.25 -5.87
N PRO A 123 -7.97 -0.56 -6.24
CA PRO A 123 -7.84 0.08 -7.55
C PRO A 123 -7.89 -0.93 -8.70
N ILE A 124 -7.25 -2.08 -8.52
CA ILE A 124 -7.22 -3.14 -9.54
C ILE A 124 -8.63 -3.69 -9.77
N ALA A 125 -9.35 -4.03 -8.70
CA ALA A 125 -10.71 -4.55 -8.79
C ALA A 125 -11.70 -3.52 -9.33
N ALA A 126 -11.58 -2.25 -8.92
CA ALA A 126 -12.42 -1.18 -9.44
C ALA A 126 -12.18 -0.97 -10.94
N ALA A 127 -10.93 -0.82 -11.35
CA ALA A 127 -10.57 -0.55 -12.72
C ALA A 127 -10.93 -1.72 -13.67
N THR A 128 -10.75 -2.96 -13.23
CA THR A 128 -11.11 -4.15 -14.04
C THR A 128 -12.63 -4.33 -14.18
N LYS A 129 -13.44 -3.84 -13.23
CA LYS A 129 -14.91 -3.81 -13.37
C LYS A 129 -15.37 -2.81 -14.45
N TRP A 130 -14.68 -1.69 -14.58
CA TRP A 130 -15.00 -0.65 -15.56
C TRP A 130 -14.51 -0.99 -16.97
N TYR A 131 -13.46 -1.80 -17.09
CA TYR A 131 -12.87 -2.24 -18.36
C TYR A 131 -12.76 -3.77 -18.44
N PRO A 132 -13.87 -4.48 -18.53
CA PRO A 132 -13.85 -5.95 -18.59
C PRO A 132 -13.15 -6.49 -19.83
N GLU A 133 -13.09 -5.69 -20.91
CA GLU A 133 -12.46 -6.04 -22.18
C GLU A 133 -10.93 -5.94 -22.14
N LYS A 134 -10.37 -5.14 -21.23
CA LYS A 134 -8.93 -4.84 -21.13
C LYS A 134 -8.35 -5.16 -19.74
N LYS A 135 -8.87 -6.20 -19.08
CA LYS A 135 -8.47 -6.57 -17.70
C LYS A 135 -6.96 -6.71 -17.52
N GLY A 136 -6.28 -7.36 -18.46
CA GLY A 136 -4.84 -7.57 -18.41
C GLY A 136 -4.05 -6.27 -18.51
N LEU A 137 -4.43 -5.37 -19.40
CA LEU A 137 -3.79 -4.05 -19.55
C LEU A 137 -3.97 -3.21 -18.27
N ILE A 138 -5.18 -3.16 -17.74
CA ILE A 138 -5.51 -2.39 -16.54
C ILE A 138 -4.78 -2.95 -15.31
N ALA A 139 -4.75 -4.27 -15.14
CA ALA A 139 -4.00 -4.91 -14.08
C ALA A 139 -2.49 -4.63 -14.20
N GLY A 140 -1.93 -4.77 -15.41
CA GLY A 140 -0.53 -4.47 -15.68
C GLY A 140 -0.17 -3.01 -15.39
N LEU A 141 -1.01 -2.06 -15.79
CA LEU A 141 -0.83 -0.64 -15.55
C LEU A 141 -0.89 -0.31 -14.04
N SER A 142 -1.82 -0.94 -13.30
CA SER A 142 -1.94 -0.77 -11.86
C SER A 142 -0.70 -1.30 -11.13
N VAL A 143 -0.20 -2.47 -11.51
CA VAL A 143 1.03 -3.06 -10.94
C VAL A 143 2.25 -2.20 -11.29
N ALA A 144 2.34 -1.70 -12.53
CA ALA A 144 3.41 -0.79 -12.94
C ALA A 144 3.38 0.51 -12.12
N GLY A 145 2.20 1.07 -11.83
CA GLY A 145 2.05 2.24 -10.96
C GLY A 145 2.55 1.99 -9.53
N PHE A 146 2.33 0.79 -8.99
CA PHE A 146 2.81 0.41 -7.67
C PHE A 146 4.34 0.23 -7.63
N GLY A 147 4.94 -0.24 -8.71
CA GLY A 147 6.40 -0.43 -8.82
C GLY A 147 7.18 0.82 -9.26
N ALA A 148 6.46 1.84 -9.67
CA ALA A 148 7.08 3.09 -10.14
C ALA A 148 7.56 3.97 -8.97
#